data_de79a8e0774b69dfd29172e97360b5a2
#
_entry.id   de79a8e0774b69dfd29172e97360b5a2
#
_cell.length_a   1.000
_cell.length_b   1.000
_cell.length_c   1.000
_cell.angle_alpha   90.00
_cell.angle_beta   90.00
_cell.angle_gamma   90.00
#
_symmetry.space_group_name_H-M   'P 1'
#
loop_
_entity.id
_entity.type
_entity.pdbx_description
1 polymer ?
#
loop_
_entity_poly.entity_id
_entity_poly.type
_entity_poly.pdbx_seq_one_letter_code
_entity_poly.pdbx_strand_id
1 'polypeptide(L)'
;MGGVTYDTGALVAAERNNRRMWALHAGYLAEEVIPTVPAAVLAQSWRGGSRQASLSRLLRMCDTEPMSEDLAKVVGVLAGKAGHDDIVDVSVVEVPSAAATP
;
A
#
# COMPACT_ATOMS: atom_id res chain seq x y z
N MET A 1 9.19 16.65 -1.90
CA MET A 1 9.02 15.34 -2.51
C MET A 1 8.04 14.52 -1.70
N GLY A 2 7.11 13.86 -2.37
CA GLY A 2 6.11 13.04 -1.69
C GLY A 2 6.56 11.61 -1.45
N GLY A 3 5.89 10.96 -0.54
CA GLY A 3 6.02 9.53 -0.34
C GLY A 3 4.89 8.78 -1.03
N VAL A 4 4.96 7.47 -1.00
CA VAL A 4 3.96 6.59 -1.60
C VAL A 4 3.37 5.72 -0.51
N THR A 5 2.06 5.66 -0.44
CA THR A 5 1.35 4.82 0.52
C THR A 5 0.46 3.84 -0.24
N TYR A 6 0.58 2.57 0.07
CA TYR A 6 -0.25 1.53 -0.52
C TYR A 6 -1.52 1.31 0.30
N ASP A 7 -2.64 1.22 -0.37
CA ASP A 7 -3.91 0.87 0.25
C ASP A 7 -4.18 -0.63 0.11
N THR A 8 -5.34 -1.06 0.60
CA THR A 8 -5.75 -2.46 0.52
C THR A 8 -5.81 -2.96 -0.93
N GLY A 9 -6.31 -2.12 -1.85
CA GLY A 9 -6.38 -2.50 -3.26
C GLY A 9 -5.02 -2.80 -3.86
N ALA A 10 -4.01 -1.99 -3.50
CA ALA A 10 -2.64 -2.22 -3.97
C ALA A 10 -2.09 -3.56 -3.45
N LEU A 11 -2.34 -3.86 -2.17
CA LEU A 11 -1.86 -5.12 -1.59
C LEU A 11 -2.56 -6.34 -2.21
N VAL A 12 -3.86 -6.24 -2.47
CA VAL A 12 -4.58 -7.31 -3.13
C VAL A 12 -4.08 -7.53 -4.55
N ALA A 13 -3.80 -6.45 -5.28
CA ALA A 13 -3.24 -6.54 -6.62
C ALA A 13 -1.86 -7.23 -6.60
N ALA A 14 -1.02 -6.87 -5.63
CA ALA A 14 0.30 -7.50 -5.48
C ALA A 14 0.17 -8.99 -5.16
N GLU A 15 -0.76 -9.36 -4.29
CA GLU A 15 -1.01 -10.76 -3.95
C GLU A 15 -1.41 -11.57 -5.17
N ARG A 16 -2.19 -10.98 -6.07
CA ARG A 16 -2.66 -11.63 -7.29
C ARG A 16 -1.66 -11.57 -8.44
N ASN A 17 -0.46 -11.10 -8.19
CA ASN A 17 0.58 -10.93 -9.21
C ASN A 17 0.15 -10.03 -10.37
N ASN A 18 -0.59 -8.99 -10.07
CA ASN A 18 -0.99 -8.02 -11.07
C ASN A 18 0.25 -7.35 -11.66
N ARG A 19 0.41 -7.42 -12.97
CA ARG A 19 1.58 -6.90 -13.65
C ARG A 19 1.76 -5.40 -13.47
N ARG A 20 0.66 -4.67 -13.56
CA ARG A 20 0.69 -3.22 -13.42
C ARG A 20 1.16 -2.82 -12.03
N MET A 21 0.66 -3.50 -11.01
CA MET A 21 1.06 -3.25 -9.64
C MET A 21 2.55 -3.53 -9.43
N TRP A 22 3.05 -4.66 -9.90
CA TRP A 22 4.45 -5.00 -9.75
C TRP A 22 5.37 -4.08 -10.56
N ALA A 23 4.94 -3.65 -11.74
CA ALA A 23 5.69 -2.67 -12.53
C ALA A 23 5.77 -1.32 -11.82
N LEU A 24 4.66 -0.89 -11.24
CA LEU A 24 4.58 0.35 -10.48
C LEU A 24 5.52 0.30 -9.27
N HIS A 25 5.47 -0.79 -8.53
CA HIS A 25 6.34 -1.01 -7.38
C HIS A 25 7.82 -0.99 -7.77
N ALA A 26 8.18 -1.69 -8.83
CA ALA A 26 9.54 -1.69 -9.33
C ALA A 26 10.00 -0.29 -9.72
N GLY A 27 9.11 0.50 -10.31
CA GLY A 27 9.41 1.89 -10.66
C GLY A 27 9.72 2.75 -9.45
N TYR A 28 8.96 2.62 -8.38
CA TYR A 28 9.24 3.36 -7.15
C TYR A 28 10.59 2.97 -6.56
N LEU A 29 10.88 1.67 -6.49
CA LEU A 29 12.15 1.21 -5.94
C LEU A 29 13.33 1.69 -6.79
N ALA A 30 13.18 1.73 -8.11
CA ALA A 30 14.23 2.24 -9.00
C ALA A 30 14.52 3.73 -8.74
N GLU A 31 13.55 4.48 -8.27
CA GLU A 31 13.70 5.88 -7.90
C GLU A 31 14.06 6.06 -6.43
N GLU A 32 14.39 4.98 -5.74
CA GLU A 32 14.72 4.98 -4.32
C GLU A 32 13.56 5.45 -3.43
N VAL A 33 12.35 5.21 -3.87
CA VAL A 33 11.15 5.47 -3.08
C VAL A 33 10.71 4.17 -2.46
N ILE A 34 10.70 4.13 -1.12
CA ILE A 34 10.23 2.95 -0.39
C ILE A 34 8.76 3.20 -0.02
N PRO A 35 7.84 2.41 -0.59
CA PRO A 35 6.43 2.60 -0.27
C PRO A 35 6.13 2.27 1.19
N THR A 36 5.15 2.96 1.73
CA THR A 36 4.66 2.76 3.09
C THR A 36 3.37 1.96 3.07
N VAL A 37 3.26 1.00 3.97
CA VAL A 37 2.03 0.25 4.19
C VAL A 37 1.53 0.59 5.58
N PRO A 38 0.37 1.24 5.72
CA PRO A 38 -0.20 1.50 7.03
C PRO A 38 -0.54 0.19 7.75
N ALA A 39 -0.29 0.15 9.06
CA ALA A 39 -0.53 -1.06 9.85
C ALA A 39 -1.98 -1.56 9.73
N ALA A 40 -2.95 -0.65 9.68
CA ALA A 40 -4.35 -1.04 9.54
C ALA A 40 -4.64 -1.67 8.18
N VAL A 41 -4.01 -1.18 7.13
CA VAL A 41 -4.15 -1.76 5.79
C VAL A 41 -3.55 -3.16 5.75
N LEU A 42 -2.39 -3.32 6.37
CA LEU A 42 -1.76 -4.63 6.48
C LEU A 42 -2.67 -5.61 7.24
N ALA A 43 -3.26 -5.17 8.34
CA ALA A 43 -4.15 -6.00 9.12
C ALA A 43 -5.38 -6.46 8.32
N GLN A 44 -5.89 -5.62 7.45
CA GLN A 44 -7.01 -5.98 6.59
C GLN A 44 -6.64 -6.96 5.49
N SER A 45 -5.40 -6.93 5.05
CA SER A 45 -4.95 -7.68 3.88
C SER A 45 -4.25 -8.99 4.23
N TRP A 46 -3.58 -9.02 5.35
CA TRP A 46 -2.76 -10.17 5.73
C TRP A 46 -3.59 -11.32 6.30
N ARG A 47 -3.40 -12.49 5.74
CA ARG A 47 -4.06 -13.73 6.21
C ARG A 47 -3.04 -14.82 6.53
N GLY A 48 -1.81 -14.68 6.02
CA GLY A 48 -0.79 -15.70 6.13
C GLY A 48 -0.98 -16.82 5.13
N GLY A 49 -0.03 -17.72 5.12
CA GLY A 49 -0.09 -18.88 4.25
C GLY A 49 0.56 -18.68 2.89
N SER A 50 0.66 -19.77 2.15
CA SER A 50 1.39 -19.80 0.89
C SER A 50 0.75 -18.98 -0.23
N ARG A 51 -0.56 -18.75 -0.14
CA ARG A 51 -1.27 -17.94 -1.14
C ARG A 51 -0.83 -16.48 -1.14
N GLN A 52 -0.19 -16.06 -0.06
CA GLN A 52 0.26 -14.68 0.07
C GLN A 52 1.78 -14.54 -0.12
N ALA A 53 2.42 -15.50 -0.76
CA ALA A 53 3.85 -15.44 -0.99
C ALA A 53 4.26 -14.17 -1.77
N SER A 54 3.49 -13.79 -2.78
CA SER A 54 3.76 -12.57 -3.55
C SER A 54 3.59 -11.32 -2.70
N LEU A 55 2.54 -11.26 -1.88
CA LEU A 55 2.33 -10.15 -0.96
C LEU A 55 3.47 -10.06 0.07
N SER A 56 3.88 -11.19 0.61
CA SER A 56 5.00 -11.24 1.55
C SER A 56 6.28 -10.69 0.92
N ARG A 57 6.54 -11.03 -0.33
CA ARG A 57 7.70 -10.52 -1.07
C ARG A 57 7.65 -9.01 -1.24
N LEU A 58 6.47 -8.46 -1.59
CA LEU A 58 6.30 -7.02 -1.72
C LEU A 58 6.53 -6.32 -0.39
N LEU A 59 5.97 -6.85 0.69
CA LEU A 59 6.06 -6.23 2.02
C LEU A 59 7.50 -6.13 2.53
N ARG A 60 8.38 -7.03 2.12
CA ARG A 60 9.80 -6.95 2.49
C ARG A 60 10.48 -5.70 1.97
N MET A 61 9.93 -5.11 0.92
CA MET A 61 10.48 -3.93 0.28
C MET A 61 9.70 -2.68 0.62
N CYS A 62 8.81 -2.76 1.60
CA CYS A 62 7.99 -1.65 2.06
C CYS A 62 8.23 -1.38 3.53
N ASP A 63 7.94 -0.15 3.95
CA ASP A 63 7.92 0.21 5.35
C ASP A 63 6.49 0.07 5.88
N THR A 64 6.35 -0.57 7.04
CA THR A 64 5.07 -0.63 7.73
C THR A 64 5.04 0.47 8.78
N GLU A 65 4.03 1.31 8.75
CA GLU A 65 3.93 2.41 9.70
C GLU A 65 2.80 2.24 10.68
N PRO A 66 3.05 2.59 11.97
CA PRO A 66 1.97 2.62 12.96
C PRO A 66 0.92 3.65 12.56
N MET A 67 -0.31 3.43 13.01
CA MET A 67 -1.41 4.33 12.70
C MET A 67 -1.30 5.62 13.50
N SER A 68 -1.08 6.75 12.81
CA SER A 68 -1.23 8.09 13.37
C SER A 68 -2.61 8.62 13.03
N GLU A 69 -3.00 9.74 13.63
CA GLU A 69 -4.29 10.36 13.31
C GLU A 69 -4.33 10.77 11.83
N ASP A 70 -3.28 11.41 11.34
CA ASP A 70 -3.24 11.84 9.94
C ASP A 70 -3.28 10.65 9.00
N LEU A 71 -2.53 9.61 9.29
CA LEU A 71 -2.51 8.41 8.48
C LEU A 71 -3.87 7.71 8.53
N ALA A 72 -4.53 7.69 9.69
CA ALA A 72 -5.86 7.12 9.83
C ALA A 72 -6.86 7.82 8.93
N LYS A 73 -6.77 9.14 8.81
CA LYS A 73 -7.64 9.91 7.93
C LYS A 73 -7.40 9.57 6.47
N VAL A 74 -6.15 9.41 6.07
CA VAL A 74 -5.81 9.00 4.70
C VAL A 74 -6.35 7.60 4.41
N VAL A 75 -6.15 6.68 5.32
CA VAL A 75 -6.64 5.31 5.18
C VAL A 75 -8.17 5.29 5.11
N GLY A 76 -8.83 6.09 5.93
CA GLY A 76 -10.28 6.19 5.93
C GLY A 76 -10.84 6.68 4.59
N VAL A 77 -10.20 7.69 4.00
CA VAL A 77 -10.60 8.19 2.69
C VAL A 77 -10.42 7.14 1.61
N LEU A 78 -9.28 6.44 1.63
CA LEU A 78 -9.01 5.37 0.67
C LEU A 78 -10.00 4.22 0.81
N ALA A 79 -10.32 3.83 2.03
CA ALA A 79 -11.29 2.78 2.28
C ALA A 79 -12.67 3.15 1.76
N GLY A 80 -13.07 4.40 1.92
CA GLY A 80 -14.35 4.90 1.41
C GLY A 80 -14.42 4.84 -0.11
N LYS A 81 -13.33 5.15 -0.79
CA LYS A 81 -13.26 5.06 -2.25
C LYS A 81 -13.26 3.62 -2.73
N ALA A 82 -12.47 2.77 -2.09
CA ALA A 82 -12.35 1.37 -2.48
C ALA A 82 -13.64 0.58 -2.25
N GLY A 83 -14.41 0.96 -1.24
CA GLY A 83 -15.64 0.27 -0.88
C GLY A 83 -16.74 0.35 -1.93
N HIS A 84 -16.62 1.24 -2.90
CA HIS A 84 -17.63 1.41 -3.94
C HIS A 84 -17.33 0.65 -5.22
N ASP A 85 -16.19 -0.01 -5.27
CA ASP A 85 -15.76 -0.62 -6.52
C ASP A 85 -15.27 -2.03 -6.26
N ASP A 86 -15.91 -3.00 -6.86
CA ASP A 86 -15.52 -4.40 -6.77
C ASP A 86 -14.30 -4.70 -7.63
N ILE A 87 -13.92 -3.79 -8.47
CA ILE A 87 -12.77 -3.96 -9.34
C ILE A 87 -11.52 -3.65 -8.50
N VAL A 88 -10.60 -4.59 -8.53
CA VAL A 88 -9.31 -4.37 -7.89
C VAL A 88 -8.56 -3.34 -8.71
N ASP A 89 -8.64 -2.10 -8.28
CA ASP A 89 -7.88 -1.03 -8.89
C ASP A 89 -6.63 -0.78 -8.06
N VAL A 90 -5.54 -0.47 -8.75
CA VAL A 90 -4.30 -0.17 -8.07
C VAL A 90 -4.40 1.25 -7.56
N SER A 91 -4.62 1.38 -6.26
CA SER A 91 -4.71 2.68 -5.62
C SER A 91 -3.44 2.95 -4.85
N VAL A 92 -2.74 3.97 -5.28
CA VAL A 92 -1.52 4.42 -4.64
C VAL A 92 -1.69 5.90 -4.34
N VAL A 93 -1.42 6.26 -3.10
CA VAL A 93 -1.51 7.66 -2.68
C VAL A 93 -0.13 8.19 -2.42
N GLU A 94 0.18 9.30 -3.06
CA GLU A 94 1.38 10.04 -2.77
C GLU A 94 1.08 11.04 -1.67
N VAL A 95 1.84 10.97 -0.60
CA VAL A 95 1.70 11.89 0.52
C VAL A 95 2.91 12.78 0.62
N PRO A 96 2.73 14.04 0.99
CA PRO A 96 3.87 14.93 1.20
C PRO A 96 4.83 14.36 2.24
N SER A 97 6.11 14.47 1.99
CA SER A 97 7.13 13.98 2.93
C SER A 97 6.98 14.63 4.30
N ALA A 98 6.62 15.90 4.34
CA ALA A 98 6.42 16.63 5.59
C ALA A 98 5.29 16.05 6.42
N ALA A 99 4.28 15.45 5.79
CA ALA A 99 3.17 14.82 6.51
C ALA A 99 3.57 13.49 7.14
N ALA A 100 4.59 12.84 6.62
CA ALA A 100 5.11 11.61 7.19
C ALA A 100 6.12 11.86 8.31
N THR A 101 6.50 13.09 8.51
CA THR A 101 7.47 13.48 9.54
C THR A 101 6.74 14.08 10.71
N PRO A 102 7.01 13.63 11.93
CA PRO A 102 6.39 14.21 13.10
C PRO A 102 6.71 15.68 13.27
#